data_097cab556f2a70c23c22b3501e426ba9
#
_entry.id   097cab556f2a70c23c22b3501e426ba9
#
_cell.length_a   1.000
_cell.length_b   1.000
_cell.length_c   1.000
_cell.angle_alpha   90.00
_cell.angle_beta   90.00
_cell.angle_gamma   90.00
#
_symmetry.space_group_name_H-M   'P 1'
#
loop_
_entity.id
_entity.type
_entity.pdbx_description
1 polymer ?
#
loop_
_entity_poly.entity_id
_entity_poly.type
_entity_poly.pdbx_seq_one_letter_code
_entity_poly.pdbx_strand_id
1 'polypeptide(L)'
;MVNLQTQSKSDVGVLAEYISKELSVFIVAENKPDEHPANGGLRLLNYQTDIECLEDGFRLANLMKSKHDLYSTGFSGGKIVARSSNISSVKEKLISVTSELLESLNGRMITGCDLNTDINDMEKLFKLTPHVLAAVNSKVDASAATAMGVIGAFEAFQAYLPCNLSNGVLVHGCGSVGRIVATELIKKDIKTFVVDIDIKKTDIKGAISLGNDKNWFRKNFDVILPLSL
;
A
#
# COMPACT_ATOMS: atom_id res chain seq x y z
N MET A 1 -20.26 5.32 -23.47
CA MET A 1 -20.94 5.39 -22.17
C MET A 1 -21.32 3.97 -21.79
N VAL A 2 -20.53 3.32 -20.94
CA VAL A 2 -20.87 2.00 -20.39
C VAL A 2 -21.48 2.26 -19.02
N ASN A 3 -22.77 1.98 -18.89
CA ASN A 3 -23.52 2.16 -17.66
C ASN A 3 -23.20 0.98 -16.74
N LEU A 4 -22.13 1.07 -15.96
CA LEU A 4 -21.77 0.08 -14.94
C LEU A 4 -22.53 0.36 -13.63
N GLN A 5 -23.86 0.20 -13.67
CA GLN A 5 -24.63 0.00 -12.45
C GLN A 5 -24.43 -1.46 -11.98
N THR A 6 -23.28 -1.75 -11.40
CA THR A 6 -23.15 -2.91 -10.54
C THR A 6 -23.69 -2.55 -9.18
N GLN A 7 -24.93 -2.94 -8.92
CA GLN A 7 -25.50 -3.00 -7.58
C GLN A 7 -24.70 -4.01 -6.75
N SER A 8 -23.57 -3.56 -6.14
CA SER A 8 -22.98 -4.29 -5.03
C SER A 8 -23.69 -3.83 -3.76
N LYS A 9 -23.98 -4.76 -2.85
CA LYS A 9 -24.49 -4.47 -1.49
C LYS A 9 -23.46 -3.72 -0.60
N SER A 10 -22.39 -3.17 -1.17
CA SER A 10 -21.40 -2.35 -0.47
C SER A 10 -21.75 -0.87 -0.70
N ASP A 11 -21.73 -0.08 0.36
CA ASP A 11 -21.89 1.38 0.32
C ASP A 11 -20.74 2.09 -0.43
N VAL A 12 -19.86 1.36 -1.09
CA VAL A 12 -18.68 1.85 -1.81
C VAL A 12 -18.99 2.05 -3.28
N GLY A 13 -18.70 3.23 -3.82
CA GLY A 13 -18.96 3.62 -5.21
C GLY A 13 -17.81 4.42 -5.81
N VAL A 14 -17.85 4.67 -7.11
CA VAL A 14 -16.97 5.62 -7.80
C VAL A 14 -17.47 7.03 -7.51
N LEU A 15 -16.65 7.85 -6.87
CA LEU A 15 -16.97 9.25 -6.54
C LEU A 15 -16.50 10.22 -7.64
N ALA A 16 -15.39 9.93 -8.30
CA ALA A 16 -14.85 10.72 -9.39
C ALA A 16 -13.98 9.87 -10.30
N GLU A 17 -13.89 10.22 -11.57
CA GLU A 17 -13.08 9.51 -12.55
C GLU A 17 -12.50 10.43 -13.62
N TYR A 18 -11.36 10.04 -14.16
CA TYR A 18 -10.75 10.59 -15.35
C TYR A 18 -10.30 9.45 -16.26
N ILE A 19 -10.65 9.49 -17.52
CA ILE A 19 -10.29 8.44 -18.50
C ILE A 19 -9.71 9.09 -19.75
N SER A 20 -8.50 8.67 -20.12
CA SER A 20 -7.87 9.02 -21.36
C SER A 20 -7.10 7.81 -21.93
N LYS A 21 -6.53 7.95 -23.14
CA LYS A 21 -5.74 6.89 -23.79
C LYS A 21 -4.51 6.47 -22.96
N GLU A 22 -3.90 7.42 -22.23
CA GLU A 22 -2.62 7.21 -21.53
C GLU A 22 -2.79 6.94 -20.04
N LEU A 23 -3.86 7.48 -19.46
CA LEU A 23 -4.11 7.47 -18.02
C LEU A 23 -5.59 7.36 -17.72
N SER A 24 -5.97 6.43 -16.89
CA SER A 24 -7.27 6.41 -16.20
C SER A 24 -7.04 6.56 -14.71
N VAL A 25 -7.87 7.35 -14.02
CA VAL A 25 -7.84 7.56 -12.57
C VAL A 25 -9.26 7.42 -12.04
N PHE A 26 -9.43 6.63 -10.99
CA PHE A 26 -10.71 6.43 -10.32
C PHE A 26 -10.57 6.65 -8.83
N ILE A 27 -11.46 7.45 -8.26
CA ILE A 27 -11.62 7.60 -6.81
C ILE A 27 -12.81 6.76 -6.39
N VAL A 28 -12.54 5.73 -5.61
CA VAL A 28 -13.53 4.76 -5.12
C VAL A 28 -13.60 4.89 -3.61
N ALA A 29 -14.79 5.15 -3.07
CA ALA A 29 -14.94 5.31 -1.63
C ALA A 29 -16.37 5.01 -1.17
N GLU A 30 -16.57 4.92 0.14
CA GLU A 30 -17.90 4.86 0.74
C GLU A 30 -18.68 6.13 0.42
N ASN A 31 -19.93 5.95 0.01
CA ASN A 31 -20.82 7.05 -0.30
C ASN A 31 -21.54 7.55 0.98
N LYS A 32 -20.75 8.01 1.96
CA LYS A 32 -21.22 8.66 3.19
C LYS A 32 -20.76 10.11 3.20
N PRO A 33 -21.52 11.03 2.61
CA PRO A 33 -21.00 12.37 2.33
C PRO A 33 -20.70 13.24 3.57
N ASP A 34 -21.28 12.94 4.73
CA ASP A 34 -21.41 13.95 5.78
C ASP A 34 -20.77 13.59 7.14
N GLU A 35 -20.26 12.38 7.32
CA GLU A 35 -19.75 11.99 8.65
C GLU A 35 -18.23 11.98 8.76
N HIS A 36 -17.54 11.41 7.78
CA HIS A 36 -16.07 11.28 7.80
C HIS A 36 -15.51 11.24 6.38
N PRO A 37 -14.40 11.96 6.09
CA PRO A 37 -13.75 11.86 4.80
C PRO A 37 -13.26 10.43 4.56
N ALA A 38 -13.34 9.96 3.33
CA ALA A 38 -12.75 8.70 2.95
C ALA A 38 -11.22 8.84 2.91
N ASN A 39 -10.50 7.78 3.30
CA ASN A 39 -9.05 7.74 3.23
C ASN A 39 -8.55 6.45 2.57
N GLY A 40 -7.54 6.61 1.74
CA GLY A 40 -6.79 5.54 1.09
C GLY A 40 -5.72 6.06 0.15
N GLY A 41 -4.71 5.25 -0.12
CA GLY A 41 -3.55 5.65 -0.93
C GLY A 41 -3.84 5.74 -2.43
N LEU A 42 -3.02 6.51 -3.14
CA LEU A 42 -2.98 6.61 -4.60
C LEU A 42 -2.08 5.50 -5.17
N ARG A 43 -2.70 4.53 -5.83
CA ARG A 43 -2.02 3.39 -6.47
C ARG A 43 -1.95 3.59 -7.98
N LEU A 44 -0.78 3.45 -8.57
CA LEU A 44 -0.57 3.46 -10.02
C LEU A 44 -0.03 2.12 -10.47
N LEU A 45 -0.77 1.41 -11.34
CA LEU A 45 -0.31 0.14 -11.91
C LEU A 45 -0.61 0.07 -13.42
N ASN A 46 0.06 -0.88 -14.08
CA ASN A 46 -0.23 -1.24 -15.47
C ASN A 46 -1.31 -2.33 -15.51
N TYR A 47 -2.54 -1.97 -15.09
CA TYR A 47 -3.70 -2.85 -15.27
C TYR A 47 -3.99 -3.06 -16.77
N GLN A 48 -4.49 -4.23 -17.15
CA GLN A 48 -4.82 -4.54 -18.53
C GLN A 48 -6.03 -3.73 -19.01
N THR A 49 -7.00 -3.52 -18.13
CA THR A 49 -8.24 -2.82 -18.44
C THR A 49 -8.63 -1.84 -17.32
N ASP A 50 -9.50 -0.88 -17.63
CA ASP A 50 -10.10 0.00 -16.62
C ASP A 50 -11.01 -0.78 -15.66
N ILE A 51 -11.62 -1.88 -16.11
CA ILE A 51 -12.43 -2.76 -15.27
C ILE A 51 -11.55 -3.40 -14.17
N GLU A 52 -10.42 -3.98 -14.54
CA GLU A 52 -9.46 -4.56 -13.57
C GLU A 52 -8.97 -3.50 -12.57
N CYS A 53 -8.69 -2.29 -13.05
CA CYS A 53 -8.32 -1.17 -12.19
C CYS A 53 -9.43 -0.83 -11.18
N LEU A 54 -10.67 -0.75 -11.64
CA LEU A 54 -11.83 -0.48 -10.78
C LEU A 54 -12.10 -1.60 -9.78
N GLU A 55 -12.02 -2.86 -10.19
CA GLU A 55 -12.20 -4.01 -9.30
C GLU A 55 -11.18 -3.99 -8.15
N ASP A 56 -9.90 -3.68 -8.44
CA ASP A 56 -8.90 -3.49 -7.39
C ASP A 56 -9.23 -2.28 -6.51
N GLY A 57 -9.70 -1.18 -7.09
CA GLY A 57 -10.18 0.00 -6.37
C GLY A 57 -11.28 -0.33 -5.35
N PHE A 58 -12.32 -1.04 -5.78
CA PHE A 58 -13.41 -1.48 -4.91
C PHE A 58 -12.93 -2.41 -3.80
N ARG A 59 -12.10 -3.39 -4.14
CA ARG A 59 -11.51 -4.32 -3.16
C ARG A 59 -10.72 -3.56 -2.10
N LEU A 60 -9.87 -2.64 -2.52
CA LEU A 60 -8.99 -1.87 -1.62
C LEU A 60 -9.77 -0.86 -0.77
N ALA A 61 -10.78 -0.19 -1.32
CA ALA A 61 -11.61 0.72 -0.55
C ALA A 61 -12.37 -0.02 0.58
N ASN A 62 -12.87 -1.24 0.32
CA ASN A 62 -13.48 -2.08 1.35
C ASN A 62 -12.46 -2.54 2.42
N LEU A 63 -11.22 -2.87 2.03
CA LEU A 63 -10.16 -3.18 3.00
C LEU A 63 -9.79 -1.96 3.86
N MET A 64 -9.73 -0.76 3.25
CA MET A 64 -9.51 0.48 3.99
C MET A 64 -10.66 0.76 4.96
N LYS A 65 -11.92 0.54 4.55
CA LYS A 65 -13.07 0.61 5.45
C LYS A 65 -12.87 -0.29 6.69
N SER A 66 -12.61 -1.57 6.47
CA SER A 66 -12.40 -2.53 7.57
C SER A 66 -11.25 -2.11 8.49
N LYS A 67 -10.18 -1.55 7.93
CA LYS A 67 -9.04 -1.03 8.69
C LYS A 67 -9.43 0.19 9.53
N HIS A 68 -10.15 1.15 8.95
CA HIS A 68 -10.59 2.35 9.65
C HIS A 68 -11.60 2.03 10.76
N ASP A 69 -12.53 1.11 10.50
CA ASP A 69 -13.49 0.62 11.50
C ASP A 69 -12.75 -0.06 12.68
N LEU A 70 -11.79 -0.96 12.38
CA LEU A 70 -11.04 -1.70 13.39
C LEU A 70 -10.23 -0.78 14.32
N TYR A 71 -9.63 0.26 13.78
CA TYR A 71 -8.76 1.18 14.54
C TYR A 71 -9.44 2.48 14.95
N SER A 72 -10.72 2.66 14.66
CA SER A 72 -11.51 3.86 15.00
C SER A 72 -10.79 5.16 14.61
N THR A 73 -10.29 5.22 13.37
CA THR A 73 -9.42 6.30 12.92
C THR A 73 -10.15 7.61 12.61
N GLY A 74 -11.48 7.59 12.54
CA GLY A 74 -12.30 8.74 12.14
C GLY A 74 -12.34 8.97 10.62
N PHE A 75 -11.91 7.99 9.81
CA PHE A 75 -12.05 8.00 8.36
C PHE A 75 -13.02 6.91 7.89
N SER A 76 -13.64 7.12 6.74
CA SER A 76 -14.30 6.05 5.98
C SER A 76 -13.34 5.41 4.96
N GLY A 77 -13.77 4.30 4.36
CA GLY A 77 -12.95 3.57 3.41
C GLY A 77 -12.88 4.24 2.04
N GLY A 78 -11.67 4.43 1.52
CA GLY A 78 -11.44 4.95 0.18
C GLY A 78 -10.19 4.41 -0.47
N LYS A 79 -10.09 4.59 -1.79
CA LYS A 79 -8.91 4.27 -2.59
C LYS A 79 -8.88 5.10 -3.87
N ILE A 80 -7.70 5.54 -4.25
CA ILE A 80 -7.47 6.06 -5.60
C ILE A 80 -6.66 5.03 -6.36
N VAL A 81 -7.16 4.60 -7.51
CA VAL A 81 -6.48 3.68 -8.40
C VAL A 81 -6.29 4.32 -9.76
N ALA A 82 -5.10 4.16 -10.32
CA ALA A 82 -4.74 4.69 -11.61
C ALA A 82 -4.10 3.63 -12.50
N ARG A 83 -4.46 3.66 -13.77
CA ARG A 83 -3.97 2.77 -14.82
C ARG A 83 -3.15 3.55 -15.83
N SER A 84 -1.93 3.08 -16.10
CA SER A 84 -1.12 3.54 -17.24
C SER A 84 -0.17 2.43 -17.67
N SER A 85 0.07 2.32 -18.97
CA SER A 85 1.11 1.43 -19.53
C SER A 85 2.53 1.98 -19.35
N ASN A 86 2.66 3.28 -19.08
CA ASN A 86 3.96 3.93 -18.85
C ASN A 86 3.96 4.70 -17.52
N ILE A 87 4.29 3.98 -16.45
CA ILE A 87 4.25 4.47 -15.07
C ILE A 87 5.16 5.70 -14.88
N SER A 88 6.35 5.70 -15.47
CA SER A 88 7.32 6.78 -15.23
C SER A 88 6.95 8.08 -15.93
N SER A 89 6.43 8.02 -17.16
CA SER A 89 6.12 9.23 -17.94
C SER A 89 4.80 9.89 -17.55
N VAL A 90 3.92 9.16 -16.86
CA VAL A 90 2.56 9.62 -16.57
C VAL A 90 2.45 10.37 -15.23
N LYS A 91 3.51 10.37 -14.41
CA LYS A 91 3.51 10.86 -13.03
C LYS A 91 3.01 12.31 -12.89
N GLU A 92 3.54 13.24 -13.68
CA GLU A 92 3.13 14.65 -13.61
C GLU A 92 1.64 14.81 -13.96
N LYS A 93 1.17 14.12 -14.99
CA LYS A 93 -0.24 14.12 -15.37
C LYS A 93 -1.12 13.46 -14.31
N LEU A 94 -0.65 12.36 -13.70
CA LEU A 94 -1.35 11.71 -12.59
C LEU A 94 -1.57 12.68 -11.44
N ILE A 95 -0.54 13.42 -11.03
CA ILE A 95 -0.62 14.39 -9.93
C ILE A 95 -1.62 15.50 -10.25
N SER A 96 -1.55 16.10 -11.46
CA SER A 96 -2.49 17.14 -11.89
C SER A 96 -3.93 16.64 -11.88
N VAL A 97 -4.20 15.52 -12.56
CA VAL A 97 -5.54 14.94 -12.63
C VAL A 97 -6.07 14.55 -11.25
N THR A 98 -5.22 13.94 -10.41
CA THR A 98 -5.62 13.56 -9.05
C THR A 98 -5.99 14.78 -8.21
N SER A 99 -5.24 15.89 -8.34
CA SER A 99 -5.57 17.13 -7.62
C SER A 99 -6.93 17.69 -8.04
N GLU A 100 -7.22 17.74 -9.34
CA GLU A 100 -8.50 18.22 -9.86
C GLU A 100 -9.68 17.38 -9.37
N LEU A 101 -9.52 16.04 -9.37
CA LEU A 101 -10.54 15.13 -8.87
C LEU A 101 -10.76 15.29 -7.35
N LEU A 102 -9.68 15.44 -6.57
CA LEU A 102 -9.78 15.66 -5.12
C LEU A 102 -10.46 16.99 -4.78
N GLU A 103 -10.12 18.06 -5.48
CA GLU A 103 -10.77 19.37 -5.33
C GLU A 103 -12.28 19.30 -5.66
N SER A 104 -12.65 18.56 -6.72
CA SER A 104 -14.07 18.40 -7.08
C SER A 104 -14.89 17.67 -5.99
N LEU A 105 -14.24 16.90 -5.16
CA LEU A 105 -14.85 16.18 -4.03
C LEU A 105 -14.93 17.00 -2.74
N ASN A 106 -14.34 18.20 -2.70
CA ASN A 106 -14.46 19.15 -1.61
C ASN A 106 -14.20 18.52 -0.22
N GLY A 107 -13.07 17.82 -0.08
CA GLY A 107 -12.65 17.20 1.19
C GLY A 107 -13.26 15.83 1.51
N ARG A 108 -14.11 15.28 0.64
CA ARG A 108 -14.71 13.95 0.85
C ARG A 108 -13.70 12.80 0.72
N MET A 109 -12.54 13.04 0.12
CA MET A 109 -11.46 12.06 -0.02
C MET A 109 -10.12 12.69 0.35
N ILE A 110 -9.34 11.99 1.16
CA ILE A 110 -7.97 12.36 1.54
C ILE A 110 -7.06 11.20 1.16
N THR A 111 -5.97 11.48 0.45
CA THR A 111 -5.09 10.44 -0.07
C THR A 111 -3.69 10.47 0.53
N GLY A 112 -2.93 9.41 0.33
CA GLY A 112 -1.50 9.27 0.62
C GLY A 112 -0.83 8.43 -0.45
N CYS A 113 0.46 8.10 -0.30
CA CYS A 113 1.14 7.23 -1.24
C CYS A 113 0.72 5.76 -1.10
N ASP A 114 0.86 5.01 -2.20
CA ASP A 114 0.76 3.56 -2.27
C ASP A 114 1.70 3.07 -3.40
N LEU A 115 1.41 1.95 -4.03
CA LEU A 115 2.25 1.37 -5.08
C LEU A 115 2.53 2.34 -6.23
N ASN A 116 3.81 2.44 -6.57
CA ASN A 116 4.35 3.31 -7.61
C ASN A 116 4.06 4.81 -7.41
N THR A 117 3.67 5.22 -6.19
CA THR A 117 3.69 6.60 -5.73
C THR A 117 4.51 6.72 -4.44
N ASP A 118 5.15 7.84 -4.22
CA ASP A 118 6.04 8.06 -3.08
C ASP A 118 5.80 9.42 -2.42
N ILE A 119 6.62 9.73 -1.43
CA ILE A 119 6.51 10.98 -0.68
C ILE A 119 6.72 12.21 -1.59
N ASN A 120 7.59 12.14 -2.60
CA ASN A 120 7.82 13.25 -3.51
C ASN A 120 6.58 13.51 -4.39
N ASP A 121 5.87 12.45 -4.80
CA ASP A 121 4.60 12.58 -5.50
C ASP A 121 3.55 13.25 -4.58
N MET A 122 3.51 12.86 -3.30
CA MET A 122 2.59 13.47 -2.31
C MET A 122 2.95 14.94 -2.02
N GLU A 123 4.23 15.29 -1.95
CA GLU A 123 4.66 16.69 -1.80
C GLU A 123 4.24 17.57 -2.99
N LYS A 124 4.32 17.02 -4.21
CA LYS A 124 3.82 17.71 -5.41
C LYS A 124 2.30 17.88 -5.35
N LEU A 125 1.58 16.80 -5.00
CA LEU A 125 0.13 16.81 -4.88
C LEU A 125 -0.34 17.80 -3.80
N PHE A 126 0.34 17.84 -2.65
CA PHE A 126 0.03 18.75 -1.54
C PHE A 126 0.18 20.24 -1.91
N LYS A 127 1.02 20.57 -2.87
CA LYS A 127 1.13 21.96 -3.40
C LYS A 127 -0.09 22.37 -4.24
N LEU A 128 -0.87 21.39 -4.73
CA LEU A 128 -2.03 21.61 -5.60
C LEU A 128 -3.35 21.46 -4.86
N THR A 129 -3.41 20.65 -3.80
CA THR A 129 -4.61 20.37 -3.01
C THR A 129 -4.26 20.06 -1.56
N PRO A 130 -5.05 20.51 -0.56
CA PRO A 130 -4.83 20.16 0.84
C PRO A 130 -5.29 18.73 1.19
N HIS A 131 -5.93 18.02 0.26
CA HIS A 131 -6.56 16.71 0.50
C HIS A 131 -5.55 15.54 0.44
N VAL A 132 -4.36 15.76 1.01
CA VAL A 132 -3.29 14.76 1.14
C VAL A 132 -3.03 14.52 2.62
N LEU A 133 -3.09 13.26 3.04
CA LEU A 133 -2.81 12.89 4.43
C LEU A 133 -1.33 13.11 4.74
N ALA A 134 -1.10 13.80 5.80
CA ALA A 134 0.12 14.50 6.20
C ALA A 134 1.33 13.63 6.55
N ALA A 135 1.69 12.62 5.77
CA ALA A 135 3.08 12.18 5.73
C ALA A 135 4.01 13.30 5.19
N VAL A 136 3.48 14.25 4.43
CA VAL A 136 4.19 15.40 3.83
C VAL A 136 4.73 16.37 4.87
N ASN A 137 4.45 16.48 6.04
CA ASN A 137 5.08 17.30 7.08
C ASN A 137 5.22 16.54 8.41
N SER A 138 5.05 15.22 8.35
CA SER A 138 5.14 14.34 9.49
C SER A 138 6.57 13.86 9.69
N LYS A 139 7.00 13.75 10.94
CA LYS A 139 8.22 13.03 11.32
C LYS A 139 8.02 11.50 11.29
N VAL A 140 6.83 11.02 10.94
CA VAL A 140 6.49 9.60 10.94
C VAL A 140 6.85 9.00 9.57
N ASP A 141 7.80 8.09 9.56
CA ASP A 141 8.07 7.22 8.41
C ASP A 141 7.01 6.10 8.37
N ALA A 142 6.16 6.12 7.35
CA ALA A 142 5.09 5.13 7.15
C ALA A 142 5.63 3.70 6.99
N SER A 143 6.81 3.53 6.36
CA SER A 143 7.44 2.22 6.22
C SER A 143 7.94 1.70 7.57
N ALA A 144 8.52 2.58 8.40
CA ALA A 144 8.94 2.23 9.75
C ALA A 144 7.74 1.88 10.64
N ALA A 145 6.66 2.66 10.58
CA ALA A 145 5.43 2.37 11.33
C ALA A 145 4.83 1.01 10.93
N THR A 146 4.78 0.71 9.63
CA THR A 146 4.31 -0.58 9.11
C THR A 146 5.23 -1.72 9.58
N ALA A 147 6.55 -1.54 9.50
CA ALA A 147 7.51 -2.53 9.96
C ALA A 147 7.37 -2.82 11.47
N MET A 148 7.15 -1.80 12.29
CA MET A 148 6.88 -1.98 13.72
C MET A 148 5.60 -2.79 13.96
N GLY A 149 4.55 -2.59 13.15
CA GLY A 149 3.34 -3.42 13.20
C GLY A 149 3.61 -4.89 12.91
N VAL A 150 4.45 -5.18 11.89
CA VAL A 150 4.88 -6.56 11.56
C VAL A 150 5.69 -7.18 12.71
N ILE A 151 6.63 -6.41 13.29
CA ILE A 151 7.43 -6.88 14.43
C ILE A 151 6.54 -7.14 15.64
N GLY A 152 5.60 -6.25 15.96
CA GLY A 152 4.65 -6.47 17.05
C GLY A 152 3.79 -7.72 16.86
N ALA A 153 3.33 -7.99 15.63
CA ALA A 153 2.60 -9.21 15.31
C ALA A 153 3.48 -10.46 15.46
N PHE A 154 4.75 -10.38 15.05
CA PHE A 154 5.71 -11.46 15.23
C PHE A 154 6.00 -11.73 16.71
N GLU A 155 6.19 -10.69 17.53
CA GLU A 155 6.40 -10.81 18.98
C GLU A 155 5.17 -11.40 19.69
N ALA A 156 3.97 -10.97 19.30
CA ALA A 156 2.74 -11.54 19.81
C ALA A 156 2.61 -13.04 19.46
N PHE A 157 2.93 -13.41 18.20
CA PHE A 157 2.97 -14.79 17.78
C PHE A 157 3.94 -15.62 18.65
N GLN A 158 5.15 -15.13 18.90
CA GLN A 158 6.15 -15.79 19.76
C GLN A 158 5.68 -15.94 21.20
N ALA A 159 4.91 -14.99 21.72
CA ALA A 159 4.37 -15.04 23.08
C ALA A 159 3.24 -16.07 23.22
N TYR A 160 2.37 -16.21 22.21
CA TYR A 160 1.24 -17.13 22.23
C TYR A 160 1.60 -18.55 21.77
N LEU A 161 2.51 -18.68 20.82
CA LEU A 161 2.98 -19.93 20.24
C LEU A 161 4.51 -19.96 20.25
N PRO A 162 5.14 -20.14 21.42
CA PRO A 162 6.59 -20.18 21.50
C PRO A 162 7.14 -21.28 20.60
N CYS A 163 7.95 -20.89 19.60
CA CYS A 163 8.65 -21.83 18.75
C CYS A 163 10.15 -21.60 18.85
N ASN A 164 10.90 -22.68 18.69
CA ASN A 164 12.35 -22.58 18.57
C ASN A 164 12.68 -22.05 17.18
N LEU A 165 13.32 -20.88 17.08
CA LEU A 165 13.73 -20.26 15.82
C LEU A 165 15.06 -20.78 15.28
N SER A 166 15.40 -22.05 15.52
CA SER A 166 16.66 -22.66 15.11
C SER A 166 16.88 -22.70 13.59
N ASN A 167 15.78 -22.88 12.81
CA ASN A 167 15.83 -22.81 11.36
C ASN A 167 15.78 -21.35 10.86
N GLY A 168 15.37 -20.41 11.71
CA GLY A 168 15.35 -18.99 11.44
C GLY A 168 14.06 -18.48 10.78
N VAL A 169 14.04 -17.19 10.54
CA VAL A 169 12.91 -16.43 9.95
C VAL A 169 13.27 -16.02 8.53
N LEU A 170 12.36 -16.23 7.59
CA LEU A 170 12.47 -15.72 6.22
C LEU A 170 11.68 -14.43 6.08
N VAL A 171 12.33 -13.36 5.64
CA VAL A 171 11.70 -12.14 5.12
C VAL A 171 11.65 -12.24 3.60
N HIS A 172 10.44 -12.39 3.06
CA HIS A 172 10.20 -12.47 1.63
C HIS A 172 9.73 -11.10 1.10
N GLY A 173 10.61 -10.45 0.34
CA GLY A 173 10.48 -9.05 -0.08
C GLY A 173 11.29 -8.09 0.80
N CYS A 174 12.32 -7.47 0.21
CA CYS A 174 13.28 -6.58 0.89
C CYS A 174 13.12 -5.12 0.45
N GLY A 175 11.88 -4.69 0.22
CA GLY A 175 11.51 -3.29 -0.01
C GLY A 175 11.70 -2.43 1.25
N SER A 176 11.10 -1.24 1.27
CA SER A 176 11.22 -0.31 2.39
C SER A 176 10.83 -0.93 3.74
N VAL A 177 9.71 -1.65 3.79
CA VAL A 177 9.24 -2.34 5.01
C VAL A 177 10.11 -3.56 5.34
N GLY A 178 10.32 -4.46 4.36
CA GLY A 178 11.03 -5.72 4.60
C GLY A 178 12.48 -5.53 5.05
N ARG A 179 13.17 -4.50 4.55
CA ARG A 179 14.51 -4.14 5.00
C ARG A 179 14.53 -3.75 6.48
N ILE A 180 13.55 -2.97 6.94
CA ILE A 180 13.43 -2.57 8.35
C ILE A 180 13.15 -3.79 9.21
N VAL A 181 12.17 -4.61 8.82
CA VAL A 181 11.81 -5.85 9.53
C VAL A 181 13.03 -6.77 9.66
N ALA A 182 13.74 -7.06 8.58
CA ALA A 182 14.94 -7.89 8.62
C ALA A 182 15.99 -7.33 9.57
N THR A 183 16.22 -6.02 9.53
CA THR A 183 17.19 -5.35 10.42
C THR A 183 16.79 -5.47 11.89
N GLU A 184 15.51 -5.31 12.22
CA GLU A 184 15.02 -5.44 13.60
C GLU A 184 15.11 -6.88 14.11
N LEU A 185 14.81 -7.88 13.27
CA LEU A 185 15.00 -9.28 13.63
C LEU A 185 16.47 -9.60 13.93
N ILE A 186 17.40 -9.08 13.11
CA ILE A 186 18.84 -9.26 13.30
C ILE A 186 19.30 -8.61 14.62
N LYS A 187 18.83 -7.41 14.96
CA LYS A 187 19.12 -6.74 16.23
C LYS A 187 18.66 -7.54 17.46
N LYS A 188 17.69 -8.42 17.28
CA LYS A 188 17.16 -9.34 18.31
C LYS A 188 17.90 -10.70 18.30
N ASP A 189 19.04 -10.81 17.61
CA ASP A 189 19.82 -12.04 17.43
C ASP A 189 19.03 -13.20 16.79
N ILE A 190 18.00 -12.88 15.99
CA ILE A 190 17.20 -13.87 15.28
C ILE A 190 17.89 -14.17 13.93
N LYS A 191 18.16 -15.46 13.68
CA LYS A 191 18.67 -15.92 12.40
C LYS A 191 17.69 -15.56 11.28
N THR A 192 18.10 -14.61 10.43
CA THR A 192 17.23 -13.99 9.43
C THR A 192 17.70 -14.26 8.02
N PHE A 193 16.85 -14.88 7.24
CA PHE A 193 17.02 -15.07 5.80
C PHE A 193 16.25 -14.01 5.04
N VAL A 194 16.77 -13.61 3.88
CA VAL A 194 16.13 -12.61 3.01
C VAL A 194 16.11 -13.08 1.57
N VAL A 195 15.00 -12.84 0.88
CA VAL A 195 14.83 -13.12 -0.55
C VAL A 195 14.04 -11.99 -1.22
N ASP A 196 14.46 -11.58 -2.41
CA ASP A 196 13.77 -10.55 -3.21
C ASP A 196 13.99 -10.84 -4.71
N ILE A 197 13.06 -10.43 -5.56
CA ILE A 197 13.22 -10.51 -7.02
C ILE A 197 14.40 -9.63 -7.48
N ASP A 198 14.62 -8.50 -6.83
CA ASP A 198 15.80 -7.66 -7.00
C ASP A 198 16.89 -8.06 -6.00
N ILE A 199 17.86 -8.84 -6.47
CA ILE A 199 18.97 -9.35 -5.62
C ILE A 199 19.72 -8.24 -4.87
N LYS A 200 19.78 -7.02 -5.41
CA LYS A 200 20.48 -5.89 -4.75
C LYS A 200 19.80 -5.49 -3.43
N LYS A 201 18.49 -5.72 -3.32
CA LYS A 201 17.75 -5.44 -2.10
C LYS A 201 18.03 -6.43 -0.98
N THR A 202 18.57 -7.61 -1.29
CA THR A 202 18.90 -8.63 -0.28
C THR A 202 20.24 -8.37 0.41
N ASP A 203 20.99 -7.34 0.01
CA ASP A 203 22.19 -6.89 0.70
C ASP A 203 21.80 -6.15 2.00
N ILE A 204 21.63 -6.93 3.05
CA ILE A 204 21.28 -6.46 4.41
C ILE A 204 22.31 -7.04 5.37
N LYS A 205 23.06 -6.15 6.04
CA LYS A 205 24.13 -6.55 6.98
C LYS A 205 23.57 -7.45 8.09
N GLY A 206 24.15 -8.64 8.22
CA GLY A 206 23.75 -9.64 9.22
C GLY A 206 22.65 -10.60 8.75
N ALA A 207 22.02 -10.37 7.61
CA ALA A 207 21.09 -11.31 7.01
C ALA A 207 21.80 -12.39 6.18
N ILE A 208 21.16 -13.54 6.06
CA ILE A 208 21.56 -14.60 5.13
C ILE A 208 20.80 -14.41 3.83
N SER A 209 21.45 -13.85 2.82
CA SER A 209 20.83 -13.59 1.53
C SER A 209 20.60 -14.90 0.76
N LEU A 210 19.38 -15.11 0.28
CA LEU A 210 19.01 -16.12 -0.71
C LEU A 210 18.97 -15.54 -2.13
N GLY A 211 19.30 -14.26 -2.30
CA GLY A 211 19.24 -13.57 -3.57
C GLY A 211 17.82 -13.52 -4.12
N ASN A 212 17.67 -13.96 -5.39
CA ASN A 212 16.37 -14.14 -6.06
C ASN A 212 16.00 -15.61 -6.23
N ASP A 213 16.39 -16.48 -5.29
CA ASP A 213 16.14 -17.93 -5.33
C ASP A 213 14.63 -18.21 -5.43
N LYS A 214 14.19 -18.68 -6.58
CA LYS A 214 12.78 -19.04 -6.82
C LYS A 214 12.35 -20.33 -6.10
N ASN A 215 13.29 -21.08 -5.54
CA ASN A 215 13.02 -22.32 -4.80
C ASN A 215 13.13 -22.13 -3.29
N TRP A 216 13.12 -20.90 -2.79
CA TRP A 216 13.18 -20.60 -1.35
C TRP A 216 12.15 -21.38 -0.53
N PHE A 217 10.96 -21.63 -1.08
CA PHE A 217 9.87 -22.40 -0.43
C PHE A 217 10.20 -23.88 -0.19
N ARG A 218 11.29 -24.40 -0.76
CA ARG A 218 11.79 -25.78 -0.49
C ARG A 218 12.73 -25.85 0.69
N LYS A 219 13.07 -24.71 1.29
CA LYS A 219 13.94 -24.64 2.49
C LYS A 219 13.08 -24.60 3.75
N ASN A 220 13.62 -25.05 4.87
CA ASN A 220 12.94 -25.00 6.14
C ASN A 220 13.20 -23.68 6.84
N PHE A 221 12.12 -22.99 7.20
CA PHE A 221 12.10 -21.82 8.07
C PHE A 221 11.07 -22.03 9.16
N ASP A 222 11.29 -21.48 10.34
CA ASP A 222 10.31 -21.58 11.43
C ASP A 222 9.17 -20.55 11.24
N VAL A 223 9.49 -19.40 10.64
CA VAL A 223 8.51 -18.36 10.30
C VAL A 223 8.83 -17.76 8.94
N ILE A 224 7.82 -17.44 8.19
CA ILE A 224 7.91 -16.69 6.92
C ILE A 224 7.11 -15.40 7.06
N LEU A 225 7.75 -14.28 6.79
CA LEU A 225 7.13 -12.95 6.76
C LEU A 225 7.02 -12.48 5.30
N PRO A 226 5.84 -12.63 4.66
CA PRO A 226 5.63 -12.21 3.28
C PRO A 226 5.41 -10.70 3.22
N LEU A 227 6.42 -9.95 2.75
CA LEU A 227 6.44 -8.50 2.64
C LEU A 227 6.63 -8.02 1.18
N SER A 228 6.44 -8.92 0.23
CA SER A 228 6.36 -8.64 -1.21
C SER A 228 4.92 -8.68 -1.70
N LEU A 229 4.71 -8.08 -2.84
CA LEU A 229 3.47 -8.19 -3.60
C LEU A 229 3.51 -9.40 -4.52
#